data_d45b7b3d56eb480869dcb9dd2068f9d6
#
_entry.id   d45b7b3d56eb480869dcb9dd2068f9d6
#
_cell.length_a   1.000
_cell.length_b   1.000
_cell.length_c   1.000
_cell.angle_alpha   90.00
_cell.angle_beta   90.00
_cell.angle_gamma   90.00
#
_symmetry.space_group_name_H-M   'P 1'
#
loop_
_entity.id
_entity.type
_entity.pdbx_description
1 polymer ?
#
loop_
_entity_poly.entity_id
_entity_poly.type
_entity_poly.pdbx_seq_one_letter_code
_entity_poly.pdbx_strand_id
1 'polypeptide(L)'
;MTERCGLVAVLGAPNAGKSTLVNALVGQKVAIVSPKAQTTRARLMGIAIEDKAQLLLVDTPGIFDPRRRLDRAMVAAAWGGTEGADLIALVIDAKTKFNSTARALVDQIAARPEPKIVILNKVDVADKEPMLARAAELQAMLDPEAIFFVSAATGDGVPELKRELAKRMPEGPWHFPEDQVSDASERMLAAEVTREQLYLQLRAELPYDSAIETEKYEEHRDGSVAIHQQILVARETQRAIILGHRGARLKEIGQKAREELSRITGQKVHLFLHVKVNPRWEEDRGLYQEIGLDWVD
;
A
#
# COMPACT_ATOMS: atom_id res chain seq x y z
N MET A 1 16.23 -21.84 18.93
CA MET A 1 16.13 -21.05 17.68
C MET A 1 16.31 -19.60 18.05
N THR A 2 17.22 -18.90 17.40
CA THR A 2 17.50 -17.47 17.60
C THR A 2 16.38 -16.63 17.02
N GLU A 3 16.14 -15.44 17.59
CA GLU A 3 15.24 -14.45 17.00
C GLU A 3 15.80 -13.95 15.69
N ARG A 4 14.90 -13.60 14.77
CA ARG A 4 15.20 -13.06 13.46
C ARG A 4 14.37 -11.80 13.23
N CYS A 5 14.92 -10.82 12.55
CA CYS A 5 14.20 -9.63 12.13
C CYS A 5 14.81 -9.10 10.84
N GLY A 6 13.99 -8.76 9.87
CA GLY A 6 14.51 -8.21 8.62
C GLY A 6 13.48 -7.46 7.81
N LEU A 7 13.99 -6.59 6.94
CA LEU A 7 13.23 -5.70 6.09
C LEU A 7 13.02 -6.31 4.70
N VAL A 8 11.77 -6.47 4.32
CA VAL A 8 11.36 -6.96 3.00
C VAL A 8 10.74 -5.82 2.19
N ALA A 9 11.42 -5.37 1.15
CA ALA A 9 10.88 -4.36 0.23
C ALA A 9 9.92 -5.02 -0.76
N VAL A 10 8.64 -4.68 -0.69
CA VAL A 10 7.59 -5.21 -1.58
C VAL A 10 7.43 -4.29 -2.77
N LEU A 11 8.02 -4.65 -3.90
CA LEU A 11 8.03 -3.87 -5.14
C LEU A 11 7.12 -4.47 -6.21
N GLY A 12 6.77 -3.68 -7.20
CA GLY A 12 5.99 -4.13 -8.35
C GLY A 12 5.19 -3.02 -9.01
N ALA A 13 4.64 -3.30 -10.17
CA ALA A 13 3.78 -2.37 -10.90
C ALA A 13 2.51 -2.00 -10.10
N PRO A 14 1.85 -0.89 -10.45
CA PRO A 14 0.51 -0.60 -9.90
C PRO A 14 -0.44 -1.79 -10.13
N ASN A 15 -1.31 -2.05 -9.16
CA ASN A 15 -2.30 -3.16 -9.18
C ASN A 15 -1.72 -4.58 -9.22
N ALA A 16 -0.44 -4.79 -9.01
CA ALA A 16 0.14 -6.13 -8.85
C ALA A 16 -0.38 -6.88 -7.61
N GLY A 17 -1.01 -6.16 -6.66
CA GLY A 17 -1.58 -6.72 -5.44
C GLY A 17 -0.63 -6.67 -4.23
N LYS A 18 0.34 -5.74 -4.22
CA LYS A 18 1.31 -5.56 -3.13
C LYS A 18 0.64 -5.34 -1.78
N SER A 19 -0.21 -4.32 -1.66
CA SER A 19 -0.93 -4.00 -0.42
C SER A 19 -1.85 -5.15 0.04
N THR A 20 -2.49 -5.85 -0.91
CA THR A 20 -3.29 -7.05 -0.59
C THR A 20 -2.41 -8.15 -0.02
N LEU A 21 -1.22 -8.35 -0.60
CA LEU A 21 -0.26 -9.35 -0.13
C LEU A 21 0.29 -8.98 1.26
N VAL A 22 0.66 -7.72 1.48
CA VAL A 22 1.12 -7.24 2.80
C VAL A 22 0.04 -7.47 3.85
N ASN A 23 -1.22 -7.10 3.58
CA ASN A 23 -2.34 -7.37 4.49
C ASN A 23 -2.50 -8.86 4.78
N ALA A 24 -2.38 -9.73 3.76
CA ALA A 24 -2.48 -11.18 3.91
C ALA A 24 -1.33 -11.77 4.76
N LEU A 25 -0.10 -11.29 4.57
CA LEU A 25 1.07 -11.72 5.35
C LEU A 25 0.99 -11.25 6.82
N VAL A 26 0.52 -10.02 7.06
CA VAL A 26 0.29 -9.48 8.41
C VAL A 26 -0.88 -10.17 9.10
N GLY A 27 -1.90 -10.60 8.34
CA GLY A 27 -3.11 -11.23 8.85
C GLY A 27 -4.23 -10.24 9.21
N GLN A 28 -4.01 -8.95 8.96
CA GLN A 28 -5.02 -7.90 9.13
C GLN A 28 -4.77 -6.72 8.18
N LYS A 29 -5.75 -5.83 8.09
CA LYS A 29 -5.66 -4.67 7.20
C LYS A 29 -4.76 -3.58 7.79
N VAL A 30 -3.60 -3.39 7.20
CA VAL A 30 -2.66 -2.29 7.50
C VAL A 30 -2.54 -1.31 6.32
N ALA A 31 -2.77 -1.77 5.10
CA ALA A 31 -2.75 -0.98 3.88
C ALA A 31 -4.11 -0.97 3.20
N ILE A 32 -4.46 0.13 2.55
CA ILE A 32 -5.71 0.25 1.78
C ILE A 32 -5.62 -0.50 0.45
N VAL A 33 -6.75 -1.00 -0.01
CA VAL A 33 -6.84 -1.79 -1.24
C VAL A 33 -7.94 -1.24 -2.15
N SER A 34 -7.64 -1.04 -3.42
CA SER A 34 -8.65 -0.71 -4.41
C SER A 34 -8.32 -1.33 -5.77
N PRO A 35 -9.29 -1.50 -6.68
CA PRO A 35 -9.05 -1.97 -8.03
C PRO A 35 -8.36 -0.91 -8.92
N LYS A 36 -8.22 0.33 -8.44
CA LYS A 36 -7.59 1.41 -9.17
C LYS A 36 -6.07 1.39 -9.02
N ALA A 37 -5.36 1.87 -10.04
CA ALA A 37 -3.91 2.05 -9.97
C ALA A 37 -3.54 3.08 -8.91
N GLN A 38 -2.28 3.06 -8.45
CA GLN A 38 -1.73 4.06 -7.53
C GLN A 38 -2.54 4.20 -6.21
N THR A 39 -3.04 3.07 -5.68
CA THR A 39 -3.77 3.06 -4.40
C THR A 39 -2.84 3.45 -3.25
N THR A 40 -1.66 2.86 -3.17
CA THR A 40 -0.62 3.22 -2.19
C THR A 40 0.12 4.46 -2.68
N ARG A 41 0.16 5.52 -1.89
CA ARG A 41 0.89 6.77 -2.21
C ARG A 41 2.23 6.86 -1.49
N ALA A 42 2.26 6.54 -0.22
CA ALA A 42 3.45 6.58 0.60
C ALA A 42 3.90 5.17 0.98
N ARG A 43 5.13 5.07 1.42
CA ARG A 43 5.66 3.86 2.04
C ARG A 43 4.92 3.58 3.35
N LEU A 44 4.49 2.33 3.53
CA LEU A 44 3.88 1.85 4.76
C LEU A 44 4.57 0.55 5.17
N MET A 45 4.86 0.39 6.44
CA MET A 45 5.42 -0.85 6.96
C MET A 45 4.34 -1.67 7.65
N GLY A 46 4.14 -2.89 7.14
CA GLY A 46 3.40 -3.94 7.84
C GLY A 46 4.35 -4.81 8.63
N ILE A 47 3.97 -5.18 9.83
CA ILE A 47 4.76 -6.03 10.72
C ILE A 47 4.05 -7.37 10.84
N ALA A 48 4.73 -8.44 10.45
CA ALA A 48 4.22 -9.80 10.54
C ALA A 48 5.18 -10.67 11.34
N ILE A 49 4.64 -11.59 12.11
CA ILE A 49 5.43 -12.55 12.89
C ILE A 49 5.15 -13.95 12.37
N GLU A 50 6.20 -14.70 12.16
CA GLU A 50 6.16 -16.14 11.84
C GLU A 50 7.21 -16.84 12.71
N ASP A 51 6.76 -17.70 13.62
CA ASP A 51 7.60 -18.34 14.63
C ASP A 51 8.40 -17.30 15.45
N LYS A 52 9.73 -17.28 15.30
CA LYS A 52 10.65 -16.34 15.96
C LYS A 52 11.18 -15.26 15.00
N ALA A 53 10.58 -15.10 13.85
CA ALA A 53 10.96 -14.09 12.88
C ALA A 53 9.93 -12.95 12.83
N GLN A 54 10.41 -11.72 12.91
CA GLN A 54 9.65 -10.50 12.65
C GLN A 54 9.95 -10.03 11.23
N LEU A 55 8.93 -9.99 10.39
CA LEU A 55 9.00 -9.54 9.00
C LEU A 55 8.54 -8.08 8.93
N LEU A 56 9.42 -7.19 8.53
CA LEU A 56 9.13 -5.78 8.30
C LEU A 56 8.82 -5.59 6.81
N LEU A 57 7.54 -5.64 6.46
CA LEU A 57 7.05 -5.64 5.08
C LEU A 57 6.80 -4.21 4.61
N VAL A 58 7.68 -3.67 3.80
CA VAL A 58 7.53 -2.30 3.27
C VAL A 58 6.64 -2.34 2.04
N ASP A 59 5.33 -1.99 2.21
CA ASP A 59 4.43 -1.73 1.08
C ASP A 59 4.82 -0.42 0.41
N THR A 60 5.08 -0.47 -0.87
CA THR A 60 5.53 0.68 -1.64
C THR A 60 4.49 1.10 -2.68
N PRO A 61 4.46 2.38 -3.07
CA PRO A 61 3.75 2.79 -4.28
C PRO A 61 4.16 1.90 -5.47
N GLY A 62 3.23 1.70 -6.41
CA GLY A 62 3.59 1.01 -7.65
C GLY A 62 4.61 1.81 -8.45
N ILE A 63 5.58 1.14 -9.05
CA ILE A 63 6.58 1.77 -9.92
C ILE A 63 5.98 1.92 -11.32
N PHE A 64 5.95 3.15 -11.82
CA PHE A 64 5.38 3.54 -13.11
C PHE A 64 6.11 4.76 -13.68
N ASP A 65 5.79 5.18 -14.89
CA ASP A 65 6.35 6.37 -15.51
C ASP A 65 5.68 7.65 -14.95
N PRO A 66 6.39 8.48 -14.17
CA PRO A 66 5.80 9.61 -13.46
C PRO A 66 5.56 10.81 -14.38
N ARG A 67 4.39 11.47 -14.24
CA ARG A 67 4.02 12.65 -15.03
C ARG A 67 3.94 13.91 -14.18
N ARG A 68 3.42 13.83 -12.95
CA ARG A 68 3.23 14.94 -12.02
C ARG A 68 4.27 14.89 -10.91
N ARG A 69 4.37 15.97 -10.13
CA ARG A 69 5.25 16.01 -8.95
C ARG A 69 4.88 14.91 -7.96
N LEU A 70 3.60 14.75 -7.66
CA LEU A 70 3.13 13.68 -6.78
C LEU A 70 3.57 12.30 -7.28
N ASP A 71 3.48 12.04 -8.59
CA ASP A 71 3.90 10.78 -9.18
C ASP A 71 5.42 10.55 -8.98
N ARG A 72 6.24 11.61 -9.15
CA ARG A 72 7.69 11.53 -8.90
C ARG A 72 8.01 11.23 -7.43
N ALA A 73 7.31 11.89 -6.50
CA ALA A 73 7.45 11.62 -5.07
C ALA A 73 7.07 10.18 -4.72
N MET A 74 5.99 9.66 -5.30
CA MET A 74 5.57 8.27 -5.11
C MET A 74 6.60 7.27 -5.65
N VAL A 75 7.15 7.50 -6.84
CA VAL A 75 8.19 6.62 -7.40
C VAL A 75 9.48 6.71 -6.58
N ALA A 76 9.86 7.90 -6.11
CA ALA A 76 11.00 8.06 -5.20
C ALA A 76 10.79 7.30 -3.89
N ALA A 77 9.59 7.40 -3.29
CA ALA A 77 9.23 6.64 -2.08
C ALA A 77 9.26 5.12 -2.30
N ALA A 78 8.86 4.64 -3.50
CA ALA A 78 8.95 3.23 -3.84
C ALA A 78 10.40 2.73 -3.83
N TRP A 79 11.31 3.47 -4.44
CA TRP A 79 12.74 3.13 -4.43
C TRP A 79 13.39 3.35 -3.06
N GLY A 80 13.02 4.40 -2.32
CA GLY A 80 13.47 4.60 -0.94
C GLY A 80 13.09 3.45 0.00
N GLY A 81 12.00 2.74 -0.30
CA GLY A 81 11.60 1.54 0.44
C GLY A 81 12.57 0.35 0.32
N THR A 82 13.54 0.41 -0.61
CA THR A 82 14.57 -0.63 -0.74
C THR A 82 15.83 -0.31 0.07
N GLU A 83 15.97 0.88 0.61
CA GLU A 83 17.15 1.24 1.39
C GLU A 83 17.21 0.43 2.68
N GLY A 84 18.31 -0.30 2.87
CA GLY A 84 18.49 -1.20 4.00
C GLY A 84 17.63 -2.46 3.98
N ALA A 85 16.98 -2.79 2.85
CA ALA A 85 16.23 -4.03 2.73
C ALA A 85 17.16 -5.25 2.72
N ASP A 86 16.79 -6.27 3.50
CA ASP A 86 17.45 -7.56 3.51
C ASP A 86 17.02 -8.42 2.32
N LEU A 87 15.84 -8.12 1.76
CA LEU A 87 15.26 -8.86 0.64
C LEU A 87 14.33 -7.97 -0.19
N ILE A 88 14.40 -8.08 -1.50
CA ILE A 88 13.42 -7.53 -2.43
C ILE A 88 12.41 -8.61 -2.81
N ALA A 89 11.13 -8.35 -2.56
CA ALA A 89 10.01 -9.18 -2.99
C ALA A 89 9.32 -8.51 -4.19
N LEU A 90 9.62 -8.96 -5.41
CA LEU A 90 9.00 -8.46 -6.63
C LEU A 90 7.66 -9.14 -6.87
N VAL A 91 6.58 -8.37 -6.73
CA VAL A 91 5.20 -8.83 -6.96
C VAL A 91 4.79 -8.53 -8.39
N ILE A 92 4.41 -9.57 -9.12
CA ILE A 92 3.94 -9.51 -10.51
C ILE A 92 2.53 -10.09 -10.60
N ASP A 93 1.63 -9.40 -11.26
CA ASP A 93 0.31 -9.90 -11.60
C ASP A 93 0.43 -10.99 -12.66
N ALA A 94 0.11 -12.24 -12.28
CA ALA A 94 0.24 -13.40 -13.15
C ALA A 94 -0.70 -13.36 -14.38
N LYS A 95 -1.82 -12.60 -14.27
CA LYS A 95 -2.81 -12.44 -15.35
C LYS A 95 -2.39 -11.43 -16.41
N THR A 96 -1.65 -10.37 -16.02
CA THR A 96 -1.33 -9.25 -16.90
C THR A 96 -0.21 -9.61 -17.86
N LYS A 97 -0.27 -9.14 -19.12
CA LYS A 97 0.81 -9.33 -20.10
C LYS A 97 2.10 -8.66 -19.62
N PHE A 98 3.22 -9.34 -19.82
CA PHE A 98 4.55 -8.82 -19.51
C PHE A 98 5.01 -7.85 -20.59
N ASN A 99 4.66 -6.58 -20.43
CA ASN A 99 4.92 -5.51 -21.39
C ASN A 99 6.29 -4.84 -21.18
N SER A 100 6.64 -3.86 -22.01
CA SER A 100 7.90 -3.12 -21.91
C SER A 100 8.11 -2.42 -20.57
N THR A 101 7.06 -1.88 -19.95
CA THR A 101 7.13 -1.24 -18.63
C THR A 101 7.46 -2.26 -17.53
N ALA A 102 6.85 -3.44 -17.59
CA ALA A 102 7.15 -4.52 -16.63
C ALA A 102 8.59 -5.03 -16.83
N ARG A 103 9.08 -5.14 -18.08
CA ARG A 103 10.47 -5.50 -18.38
C ARG A 103 11.46 -4.47 -17.83
N ALA A 104 11.23 -3.19 -18.07
CA ALA A 104 12.08 -2.12 -17.58
C ALA A 104 12.17 -2.10 -16.04
N LEU A 105 11.07 -2.40 -15.34
CA LEU A 105 11.07 -2.58 -13.89
C LEU A 105 11.94 -3.78 -13.47
N VAL A 106 11.80 -4.91 -14.14
CA VAL A 106 12.60 -6.12 -13.87
C VAL A 106 14.09 -5.84 -14.09
N ASP A 107 14.46 -5.15 -15.18
CA ASP A 107 15.84 -4.77 -15.47
C ASP A 107 16.43 -3.87 -14.38
N GLN A 108 15.65 -2.89 -13.89
CA GLN A 108 16.08 -2.03 -12.79
C GLN A 108 16.29 -2.80 -11.48
N ILE A 109 15.42 -3.78 -11.19
CA ILE A 109 15.55 -4.64 -10.00
C ILE A 109 16.72 -5.61 -10.17
N ALA A 110 16.98 -6.12 -11.38
CA ALA A 110 18.12 -6.99 -11.66
C ALA A 110 19.47 -6.33 -11.35
N ALA A 111 19.57 -5.03 -11.60
CA ALA A 111 20.78 -4.23 -11.34
C ALA A 111 21.05 -3.99 -9.84
N ARG A 112 20.13 -4.31 -8.95
CA ARG A 112 20.28 -4.08 -7.51
C ARG A 112 21.04 -5.22 -6.83
N PRO A 113 21.84 -4.92 -5.78
CA PRO A 113 22.65 -5.92 -5.10
C PRO A 113 21.86 -6.82 -4.13
N GLU A 114 20.70 -6.33 -3.62
CA GLU A 114 19.93 -7.04 -2.60
C GLU A 114 19.44 -8.42 -3.12
N PRO A 115 19.35 -9.45 -2.26
CA PRO A 115 18.70 -10.72 -2.60
C PRO A 115 17.28 -10.51 -3.10
N LYS A 116 16.81 -11.33 -4.02
CA LYS A 116 15.51 -11.16 -4.69
C LYS A 116 14.70 -12.43 -4.69
N ILE A 117 13.41 -12.29 -4.44
CA ILE A 117 12.40 -13.30 -4.75
C ILE A 117 11.35 -12.73 -5.70
N VAL A 118 10.73 -13.59 -6.48
CA VAL A 118 9.61 -13.23 -7.34
C VAL A 118 8.33 -13.85 -6.79
N ILE A 119 7.27 -13.06 -6.78
CA ILE A 119 5.94 -13.48 -6.34
C ILE A 119 4.97 -13.27 -7.50
N LEU A 120 4.58 -14.34 -8.17
CA LEU A 120 3.52 -14.34 -9.16
C LEU A 120 2.18 -14.39 -8.41
N ASN A 121 1.54 -13.23 -8.31
CA ASN A 121 0.28 -13.05 -7.57
C ASN A 121 -0.93 -13.17 -8.50
N LYS A 122 -2.11 -13.40 -7.91
CA LYS A 122 -3.40 -13.58 -8.58
C LYS A 122 -3.49 -14.88 -9.41
N VAL A 123 -2.90 -15.94 -8.90
CA VAL A 123 -2.93 -17.25 -9.55
C VAL A 123 -4.35 -17.83 -9.68
N ASP A 124 -5.26 -17.37 -8.83
CA ASP A 124 -6.69 -17.74 -8.82
C ASP A 124 -7.45 -17.31 -10.10
N VAL A 125 -6.92 -16.31 -10.83
CA VAL A 125 -7.53 -15.76 -12.03
C VAL A 125 -6.59 -15.76 -13.25
N ALA A 126 -5.43 -16.41 -13.16
CA ALA A 126 -4.42 -16.50 -14.20
C ALA A 126 -4.44 -17.86 -14.91
N ASP A 127 -4.16 -17.84 -16.22
CA ASP A 127 -3.99 -19.05 -17.00
C ASP A 127 -2.64 -19.70 -16.68
N LYS A 128 -2.65 -21.01 -16.43
CA LYS A 128 -1.50 -21.76 -15.92
C LYS A 128 -0.29 -21.77 -16.88
N GLU A 129 -0.54 -21.98 -18.16
CA GLU A 129 0.54 -22.08 -19.16
C GLU A 129 1.29 -20.74 -19.36
N PRO A 130 0.63 -19.58 -19.60
CA PRO A 130 1.32 -18.29 -19.67
C PRO A 130 2.04 -17.91 -18.37
N MET A 131 1.48 -18.31 -17.22
CA MET A 131 2.08 -18.06 -15.91
C MET A 131 3.40 -18.81 -15.74
N LEU A 132 3.46 -20.10 -16.11
CA LEU A 132 4.69 -20.90 -16.05
C LEU A 132 5.75 -20.40 -17.03
N ALA A 133 5.35 -20.00 -18.26
CA ALA A 133 6.26 -19.38 -19.22
C ALA A 133 6.88 -18.09 -18.65
N ARG A 134 6.08 -17.29 -17.96
CA ARG A 134 6.55 -16.07 -17.30
C ARG A 134 7.52 -16.36 -16.16
N ALA A 135 7.26 -17.38 -15.36
CA ALA A 135 8.18 -17.79 -14.30
C ALA A 135 9.56 -18.15 -14.88
N ALA A 136 9.60 -18.89 -15.99
CA ALA A 136 10.83 -19.23 -16.67
C ALA A 136 11.56 -17.99 -17.23
N GLU A 137 10.83 -17.03 -17.80
CA GLU A 137 11.38 -15.75 -18.28
C GLU A 137 11.99 -14.93 -17.13
N LEU A 138 11.29 -14.80 -16.02
CA LEU A 138 11.77 -14.08 -14.84
C LEU A 138 12.96 -14.77 -14.17
N GLN A 139 12.99 -16.10 -14.16
CA GLN A 139 14.15 -16.85 -13.71
C GLN A 139 15.40 -16.49 -14.53
N ALA A 140 15.26 -16.42 -15.85
CA ALA A 140 16.38 -16.07 -16.73
C ALA A 140 16.85 -14.61 -16.60
N MET A 141 15.92 -13.67 -16.29
CA MET A 141 16.24 -12.24 -16.21
C MET A 141 16.81 -11.81 -14.86
N LEU A 142 16.33 -12.39 -13.76
CA LEU A 142 16.60 -11.91 -12.39
C LEU A 142 17.49 -12.86 -11.60
N ASP A 143 17.55 -14.14 -11.99
CA ASP A 143 18.13 -15.22 -11.19
C ASP A 143 17.72 -15.12 -9.70
N PRO A 144 16.40 -15.09 -9.41
CA PRO A 144 15.93 -14.90 -8.05
C PRO A 144 16.17 -16.15 -7.21
N GLU A 145 16.31 -15.97 -5.89
CA GLU A 145 16.48 -17.10 -4.96
C GLU A 145 15.28 -18.07 -4.95
N ALA A 146 14.08 -17.54 -5.25
CA ALA A 146 12.88 -18.35 -5.37
C ALA A 146 11.78 -17.62 -6.16
N ILE A 147 10.86 -18.40 -6.74
CA ILE A 147 9.63 -17.91 -7.36
C ILE A 147 8.45 -18.55 -6.66
N PHE A 148 7.54 -17.71 -6.14
CA PHE A 148 6.31 -18.13 -5.46
C PHE A 148 5.08 -17.86 -6.32
N PHE A 149 4.12 -18.76 -6.24
CA PHE A 149 2.82 -18.65 -6.88
C PHE A 149 1.77 -18.45 -5.79
N VAL A 150 1.14 -17.28 -5.74
CA VAL A 150 0.21 -16.94 -4.67
C VAL A 150 -1.07 -16.28 -5.18
N SER A 151 -2.14 -16.40 -4.41
CA SER A 151 -3.28 -15.50 -4.49
C SER A 151 -3.43 -14.77 -3.15
N ALA A 152 -2.99 -13.53 -3.12
CA ALA A 152 -3.15 -12.70 -1.94
C ALA A 152 -4.62 -12.46 -1.56
N ALA A 153 -5.54 -12.58 -2.54
CA ALA A 153 -6.98 -12.41 -2.33
C ALA A 153 -7.64 -13.62 -1.67
N THR A 154 -7.22 -14.84 -2.02
CA THR A 154 -7.78 -16.09 -1.47
C THR A 154 -6.94 -16.66 -0.32
N GLY A 155 -5.69 -16.18 -0.16
CA GLY A 155 -4.74 -16.71 0.82
C GLY A 155 -3.92 -17.91 0.32
N ASP A 156 -4.16 -18.37 -0.91
CA ASP A 156 -3.43 -19.51 -1.48
C ASP A 156 -1.94 -19.20 -1.65
N GLY A 157 -1.06 -20.10 -1.17
CA GLY A 157 0.40 -19.93 -1.18
C GLY A 157 0.95 -18.89 -0.19
N VAL A 158 0.12 -18.11 0.49
CA VAL A 158 0.56 -17.06 1.42
C VAL A 158 1.25 -17.63 2.68
N PRO A 159 0.75 -18.70 3.33
CA PRO A 159 1.42 -19.29 4.48
C PRO A 159 2.82 -19.84 4.13
N GLU A 160 2.97 -20.47 2.98
CA GLU A 160 4.26 -20.98 2.47
C GLU A 160 5.24 -19.83 2.23
N LEU A 161 4.78 -18.77 1.57
CA LEU A 161 5.57 -17.58 1.33
C LEU A 161 6.02 -16.95 2.66
N LYS A 162 5.12 -16.83 3.65
CA LYS A 162 5.43 -16.24 4.96
C LYS A 162 6.54 -17.02 5.67
N ARG A 163 6.43 -18.36 5.71
CA ARG A 163 7.46 -19.23 6.29
C ARG A 163 8.81 -19.09 5.57
N GLU A 164 8.79 -18.98 4.25
CA GLU A 164 10.04 -18.84 3.47
C GLU A 164 10.67 -17.46 3.65
N LEU A 165 9.88 -16.40 3.78
CA LEU A 165 10.39 -15.08 4.16
C LEU A 165 11.06 -15.13 5.54
N ALA A 166 10.40 -15.74 6.53
CA ALA A 166 10.92 -15.86 7.90
C ALA A 166 12.31 -16.55 7.96
N LYS A 167 12.52 -17.59 7.17
CA LYS A 167 13.81 -18.31 7.10
C LYS A 167 14.94 -17.44 6.55
N ARG A 168 14.63 -16.47 5.68
CA ARG A 168 15.60 -15.59 5.02
C ARG A 168 15.98 -14.36 5.84
N MET A 169 15.24 -14.07 6.90
CA MET A 169 15.57 -12.93 7.75
C MET A 169 16.86 -13.15 8.52
N PRO A 170 17.70 -12.11 8.65
CA PRO A 170 18.91 -12.16 9.45
C PRO A 170 18.62 -12.45 10.92
N GLU A 171 19.56 -13.05 11.62
CA GLU A 171 19.51 -13.21 13.06
C GLU A 171 19.67 -11.84 13.74
N GLY A 172 18.76 -11.52 14.65
CA GLY A 172 18.74 -10.24 15.34
C GLY A 172 17.49 -10.07 16.19
N PRO A 173 17.50 -9.08 17.11
CA PRO A 173 16.35 -8.79 17.96
C PRO A 173 15.19 -8.19 17.14
N TRP A 174 13.99 -8.38 17.62
CA TRP A 174 12.81 -7.72 17.05
C TRP A 174 12.87 -6.21 17.28
N HIS A 175 12.43 -5.46 16.27
CA HIS A 175 12.44 -4.00 16.28
C HIS A 175 11.15 -3.41 16.88
N PHE A 176 10.05 -4.16 16.83
CA PHE A 176 8.73 -3.74 17.26
C PHE A 176 8.13 -4.73 18.26
N PRO A 177 7.23 -4.28 19.16
CA PRO A 177 6.45 -5.15 20.02
C PRO A 177 5.67 -6.22 19.21
N GLU A 178 5.39 -7.35 19.86
CA GLU A 178 4.72 -8.49 19.23
C GLU A 178 3.29 -8.16 18.74
N ASP A 179 2.61 -7.26 19.41
CA ASP A 179 1.24 -6.83 19.11
C ASP A 179 1.18 -5.68 18.11
N GLN A 180 2.31 -5.10 17.73
CA GLN A 180 2.36 -4.02 16.74
C GLN A 180 2.34 -4.58 15.32
N VAL A 181 1.42 -4.11 14.48
CA VAL A 181 1.18 -4.62 13.13
C VAL A 181 1.56 -3.65 12.02
N SER A 182 1.81 -2.38 12.37
CA SER A 182 2.23 -1.33 11.42
C SER A 182 2.97 -0.22 12.13
N ASP A 183 3.78 0.53 11.40
CA ASP A 183 4.42 1.79 11.83
C ASP A 183 3.55 3.02 11.55
N ALA A 184 2.42 2.86 10.86
CA ALA A 184 1.53 3.96 10.52
C ALA A 184 0.88 4.56 11.79
N SER A 185 0.87 5.89 11.88
CA SER A 185 0.10 6.56 12.91
C SER A 185 -1.41 6.36 12.67
N GLU A 186 -2.20 6.42 13.74
CA GLU A 186 -3.67 6.33 13.64
C GLU A 186 -4.27 7.43 12.76
N ARG A 187 -3.67 8.62 12.78
CA ARG A 187 -4.05 9.74 11.89
C ARG A 187 -3.85 9.38 10.41
N MET A 188 -2.72 8.78 10.08
CA MET A 188 -2.40 8.34 8.73
C MET A 188 -3.34 7.21 8.30
N LEU A 189 -3.56 6.22 9.16
CA LEU A 189 -4.50 5.13 8.89
C LEU A 189 -5.93 5.67 8.62
N ALA A 190 -6.37 6.64 9.43
CA ALA A 190 -7.69 7.26 9.25
C ALA A 190 -7.80 7.99 7.91
N ALA A 191 -6.76 8.74 7.50
CA ALA A 191 -6.72 9.41 6.21
C ALA A 191 -6.75 8.40 5.05
N GLU A 192 -5.96 7.33 5.14
CA GLU A 192 -5.91 6.28 4.13
C GLU A 192 -7.24 5.54 3.98
N VAL A 193 -7.92 5.18 5.07
CA VAL A 193 -9.23 4.53 5.02
C VAL A 193 -10.29 5.44 4.36
N THR A 194 -10.27 6.74 4.66
CA THR A 194 -11.15 7.70 3.98
C THR A 194 -10.80 7.81 2.49
N ARG A 195 -9.51 7.83 2.14
CA ARG A 195 -9.03 7.85 0.76
C ARG A 195 -9.43 6.58 -0.01
N GLU A 196 -9.40 5.42 0.63
CA GLU A 196 -9.92 4.18 0.03
C GLU A 196 -11.37 4.33 -0.41
N GLN A 197 -12.23 4.95 0.42
CA GLN A 197 -13.63 5.17 0.06
C GLN A 197 -13.79 6.13 -1.12
N LEU A 198 -12.91 7.13 -1.26
CA LEU A 198 -12.88 7.95 -2.48
C LEU A 198 -12.53 7.10 -3.71
N TYR A 199 -11.53 6.22 -3.59
CA TYR A 199 -11.12 5.33 -4.68
C TYR A 199 -12.21 4.34 -5.07
N LEU A 200 -12.97 3.83 -4.12
CA LEU A 200 -14.03 2.85 -4.36
C LEU A 200 -15.29 3.50 -4.97
N GLN A 201 -15.64 4.71 -4.53
CA GLN A 201 -16.94 5.34 -4.85
C GLN A 201 -16.86 6.39 -5.96
N LEU A 202 -15.71 7.00 -6.21
CA LEU A 202 -15.54 7.99 -7.26
C LEU A 202 -15.01 7.34 -8.55
N ARG A 203 -15.24 8.02 -9.67
CA ARG A 203 -14.84 7.55 -11.02
C ARG A 203 -13.80 8.48 -11.65
N ALA A 204 -13.25 8.03 -12.78
CA ALA A 204 -12.25 8.76 -13.56
C ALA A 204 -11.05 9.22 -12.73
N GLU A 205 -10.54 10.42 -12.99
CA GLU A 205 -9.31 10.96 -12.41
C GLU A 205 -9.51 11.54 -10.99
N LEU A 206 -10.74 11.74 -10.55
CA LEU A 206 -11.03 12.46 -9.31
C LEU A 206 -10.39 11.85 -8.05
N PRO A 207 -10.32 10.52 -7.87
CA PRO A 207 -9.58 9.93 -6.75
C PRO A 207 -8.09 10.30 -6.73
N TYR A 208 -7.49 10.44 -7.90
CA TYR A 208 -6.07 10.80 -8.06
C TYR A 208 -5.81 12.29 -7.81
N ASP A 209 -6.80 13.14 -8.12
CA ASP A 209 -6.77 14.60 -8.00
C ASP A 209 -7.33 15.09 -6.66
N SER A 210 -7.27 14.27 -5.63
CA SER A 210 -7.72 14.61 -4.28
C SER A 210 -6.73 14.13 -3.23
N ALA A 211 -6.70 14.82 -2.09
CA ALA A 211 -5.96 14.38 -0.90
C ALA A 211 -6.85 14.43 0.33
N ILE A 212 -6.47 13.67 1.35
CA ILE A 212 -7.10 13.71 2.67
C ILE A 212 -6.10 14.29 3.66
N GLU A 213 -6.54 15.28 4.39
CA GLU A 213 -5.81 15.86 5.51
C GLU A 213 -6.60 15.62 6.79
N THR A 214 -5.97 15.06 7.81
CA THR A 214 -6.58 14.86 9.12
C THR A 214 -6.29 16.09 9.98
N GLU A 215 -7.26 16.99 10.13
CA GLU A 215 -7.11 18.21 10.92
C GLU A 215 -7.01 17.91 12.42
N LYS A 216 -7.91 17.02 12.92
CA LYS A 216 -7.97 16.63 14.33
C LYS A 216 -8.16 15.12 14.48
N TYR A 217 -7.53 14.58 15.51
CA TYR A 217 -7.73 13.22 16.00
C TYR A 217 -7.76 13.30 17.53
N GLU A 218 -8.91 13.05 18.10
CA GLU A 218 -9.15 13.27 19.54
C GLU A 218 -9.75 12.01 20.19
N GLU A 219 -9.04 11.46 21.14
CA GLU A 219 -9.55 10.36 21.94
C GLU A 219 -10.39 10.89 23.09
N HIS A 220 -11.57 10.32 23.29
CA HIS A 220 -12.47 10.65 24.38
C HIS A 220 -12.30 9.68 25.56
N ARG A 221 -12.69 10.16 26.75
CA ARG A 221 -12.60 9.36 27.99
C ARG A 221 -13.45 8.07 27.98
N ASP A 222 -14.43 7.98 27.12
CA ASP A 222 -15.29 6.81 26.94
C ASP A 222 -14.70 5.78 25.95
N GLY A 223 -13.48 6.00 25.47
CA GLY A 223 -12.80 5.16 24.49
C GLY A 223 -13.25 5.37 23.04
N SER A 224 -14.12 6.36 22.80
CA SER A 224 -14.47 6.76 21.42
C SER A 224 -13.45 7.73 20.84
N VAL A 225 -13.39 7.83 19.52
CA VAL A 225 -12.46 8.72 18.79
C VAL A 225 -13.25 9.66 17.89
N ALA A 226 -12.92 10.97 17.96
CA ALA A 226 -13.43 11.98 17.04
C ALA A 226 -12.34 12.38 16.03
N ILE A 227 -12.65 12.24 14.73
CA ILE A 227 -11.73 12.50 13.63
C ILE A 227 -12.32 13.55 12.72
N HIS A 228 -11.61 14.65 12.51
CA HIS A 228 -11.98 15.70 11.57
C HIS A 228 -11.04 15.69 10.38
N GLN A 229 -11.59 15.54 9.18
CA GLN A 229 -10.81 15.47 7.96
C GLN A 229 -11.36 16.40 6.88
N GLN A 230 -10.44 16.97 6.11
CA GLN A 230 -10.77 17.68 4.89
C GLN A 230 -10.32 16.90 3.65
N ILE A 231 -11.22 16.86 2.68
CA ILE A 231 -10.94 16.33 1.35
C ILE A 231 -10.54 17.51 0.48
N LEU A 232 -9.27 17.55 0.09
CA LEU A 232 -8.70 18.61 -0.76
C LEU A 232 -8.92 18.28 -2.23
N VAL A 233 -9.41 19.25 -2.99
CA VAL A 233 -9.56 19.18 -4.45
C VAL A 233 -9.15 20.49 -5.10
N ALA A 234 -8.76 20.45 -6.37
CA ALA A 234 -8.29 21.66 -7.06
C ALA A 234 -9.43 22.57 -7.59
N ARG A 235 -10.66 22.05 -7.80
CA ARG A 235 -11.72 22.73 -8.52
C ARG A 235 -13.09 22.56 -7.86
N GLU A 236 -13.96 23.58 -7.97
CA GLU A 236 -15.35 23.52 -7.49
C GLU A 236 -16.17 22.41 -8.16
N THR A 237 -15.92 22.09 -9.42
CA THR A 237 -16.57 20.96 -10.10
C THR A 237 -16.25 19.62 -9.47
N GLN A 238 -15.01 19.42 -9.01
CA GLN A 238 -14.58 18.23 -8.29
C GLN A 238 -15.28 18.15 -6.92
N ARG A 239 -15.33 19.28 -6.19
CA ARG A 239 -16.07 19.40 -4.93
C ARG A 239 -17.53 19.01 -5.09
N ALA A 240 -18.21 19.54 -6.12
CA ALA A 240 -19.62 19.23 -6.39
C ALA A 240 -19.83 17.72 -6.64
N ILE A 241 -18.91 17.06 -7.34
CA ILE A 241 -18.97 15.61 -7.61
C ILE A 241 -18.82 14.80 -6.30
N ILE A 242 -17.89 15.20 -5.41
CA ILE A 242 -17.68 14.51 -4.12
C ILE A 242 -18.88 14.72 -3.19
N LEU A 243 -19.43 15.92 -3.14
CA LEU A 243 -20.64 16.18 -2.36
C LEU A 243 -21.83 15.34 -2.87
N GLY A 244 -22.00 15.27 -4.18
CA GLY A 244 -23.17 14.63 -4.79
C GLY A 244 -24.47 15.42 -4.54
N HIS A 245 -25.59 14.85 -4.97
CA HIS A 245 -26.89 15.51 -4.78
C HIS A 245 -27.20 15.68 -3.29
N ARG A 246 -27.36 16.94 -2.84
CA ARG A 246 -27.62 17.31 -1.43
C ARG A 246 -26.63 16.70 -0.41
N GLY A 247 -25.38 16.47 -0.79
CA GLY A 247 -24.35 15.90 0.08
C GLY A 247 -24.41 14.38 0.28
N ALA A 248 -25.26 13.68 -0.48
CA ALA A 248 -25.50 12.24 -0.27
C ALA A 248 -24.24 11.39 -0.48
N ARG A 249 -23.40 11.73 -1.47
CA ARG A 249 -22.17 10.97 -1.73
C ARG A 249 -21.12 11.15 -0.63
N LEU A 250 -20.90 12.39 -0.18
CA LEU A 250 -20.00 12.65 0.94
C LEU A 250 -20.46 11.93 2.22
N LYS A 251 -21.77 11.89 2.46
CA LYS A 251 -22.36 11.15 3.58
C LYS A 251 -22.07 9.64 3.47
N GLU A 252 -22.23 9.06 2.29
CA GLU A 252 -21.94 7.64 2.04
C GLU A 252 -20.45 7.33 2.23
N ILE A 253 -19.55 8.15 1.67
CA ILE A 253 -18.11 8.05 1.87
C ILE A 253 -17.78 8.07 3.36
N GLY A 254 -18.29 9.05 4.11
CA GLY A 254 -18.06 9.19 5.55
C GLY A 254 -18.62 8.01 6.35
N GLN A 255 -19.78 7.50 5.99
CA GLN A 255 -20.37 6.34 6.64
C GLN A 255 -19.49 5.10 6.47
N LYS A 256 -19.08 4.79 5.24
CA LYS A 256 -18.25 3.61 4.93
C LYS A 256 -16.86 3.72 5.56
N ALA A 257 -16.24 4.90 5.52
CA ALA A 257 -14.95 5.13 6.17
C ALA A 257 -15.05 4.94 7.69
N ARG A 258 -16.09 5.48 8.34
CA ARG A 258 -16.33 5.32 9.77
C ARG A 258 -16.57 3.85 10.18
N GLU A 259 -17.39 3.13 9.42
CA GLU A 259 -17.66 1.69 9.65
C GLU A 259 -16.35 0.90 9.59
N GLU A 260 -15.52 1.15 8.59
CA GLU A 260 -14.25 0.47 8.41
C GLU A 260 -13.23 0.84 9.48
N LEU A 261 -13.11 2.12 9.84
CA LEU A 261 -12.26 2.57 10.96
C LEU A 261 -12.66 1.91 12.27
N SER A 262 -13.96 1.90 12.60
CA SER A 262 -14.44 1.24 13.80
C SER A 262 -14.14 -0.26 13.82
N ARG A 263 -14.19 -0.93 12.66
CA ARG A 263 -13.85 -2.34 12.51
C ARG A 263 -12.36 -2.60 12.73
N ILE A 264 -11.48 -1.74 12.19
CA ILE A 264 -10.02 -1.89 12.29
C ILE A 264 -9.55 -1.61 13.71
N THR A 265 -10.01 -0.50 14.31
CA THR A 265 -9.54 -0.05 15.62
C THR A 265 -10.25 -0.71 16.80
N GLY A 266 -11.41 -1.34 16.57
CA GLY A 266 -12.28 -1.84 17.64
C GLY A 266 -12.94 -0.74 18.46
N GLN A 267 -12.78 0.53 18.08
CA GLN A 267 -13.29 1.71 18.80
C GLN A 267 -14.53 2.29 18.12
N LYS A 268 -15.32 3.02 18.88
CA LYS A 268 -16.41 3.84 18.32
C LYS A 268 -15.83 5.10 17.70
N VAL A 269 -15.96 5.25 16.37
CA VAL A 269 -15.42 6.39 15.62
C VAL A 269 -16.51 7.39 15.26
N HIS A 270 -16.24 8.66 15.50
CA HIS A 270 -17.00 9.82 15.02
C HIS A 270 -16.17 10.50 13.93
N LEU A 271 -16.58 10.35 12.67
CA LEU A 271 -15.86 10.91 11.52
C LEU A 271 -16.62 12.10 10.94
N PHE A 272 -15.94 13.25 10.88
CA PHE A 272 -16.45 14.50 10.31
C PHE A 272 -15.64 14.83 9.05
N LEU A 273 -16.34 14.88 7.91
CA LEU A 273 -15.73 15.16 6.62
C LEU A 273 -16.25 16.47 6.05
N HIS A 274 -15.35 17.28 5.50
CA HIS A 274 -15.73 18.38 4.62
C HIS A 274 -14.84 18.42 3.37
N VAL A 275 -15.31 19.09 2.32
CA VAL A 275 -14.56 19.19 1.05
C VAL A 275 -14.12 20.64 0.88
N LYS A 276 -12.81 20.84 0.73
CA LYS A 276 -12.17 22.15 0.56
C LYS A 276 -11.53 22.24 -0.83
N VAL A 277 -11.79 23.35 -1.50
CA VAL A 277 -11.12 23.66 -2.76
C VAL A 277 -9.82 24.39 -2.47
N ASN A 278 -8.71 23.78 -2.84
CA ASN A 278 -7.38 24.36 -2.82
C ASN A 278 -6.70 24.07 -4.17
N PRO A 279 -6.66 25.04 -5.12
CA PRO A 279 -6.10 24.81 -6.45
C PRO A 279 -4.63 24.41 -6.46
N ARG A 280 -3.91 24.66 -5.36
CA ARG A 280 -2.47 24.39 -5.22
C ARG A 280 -2.14 23.37 -4.14
N TRP A 281 -3.07 22.45 -3.82
CA TRP A 281 -2.82 21.44 -2.80
C TRP A 281 -1.62 20.54 -3.13
N GLU A 282 -1.35 20.29 -4.42
CA GLU A 282 -0.17 19.52 -4.87
C GLU A 282 1.16 20.27 -4.69
N GLU A 283 1.12 21.55 -4.32
CA GLU A 283 2.30 22.38 -4.03
C GLU A 283 2.53 22.55 -2.51
N ASP A 284 1.69 21.97 -1.68
CA ASP A 284 1.78 22.08 -0.23
C ASP A 284 2.75 21.03 0.34
N ARG A 285 3.94 21.50 0.74
CA ARG A 285 4.97 20.62 1.34
C ARG A 285 4.53 19.96 2.64
N GLY A 286 3.72 20.65 3.45
CA GLY A 286 3.17 20.10 4.69
C GLY A 286 2.30 18.89 4.42
N LEU A 287 1.47 18.97 3.39
CA LEU A 287 0.62 17.86 2.97
C LEU A 287 1.43 16.63 2.52
N TYR A 288 2.55 16.84 1.80
CA TYR A 288 3.43 15.72 1.42
C TYR A 288 3.97 14.99 2.65
N GLN A 289 4.41 15.72 3.67
CA GLN A 289 4.87 15.13 4.94
C GLN A 289 3.74 14.37 5.65
N GLU A 290 2.53 14.93 5.70
CA GLU A 290 1.38 14.27 6.33
C GLU A 290 0.99 12.96 5.65
N ILE A 291 1.09 12.89 4.32
CA ILE A 291 0.84 11.65 3.58
C ILE A 291 2.06 10.72 3.51
N GLY A 292 3.17 11.06 4.17
CA GLY A 292 4.37 10.23 4.24
C GLY A 292 5.26 10.27 3.00
N LEU A 293 5.24 11.38 2.25
CA LEU A 293 6.06 11.58 1.06
C LEU A 293 7.10 12.70 1.27
N ASP A 294 8.28 12.50 0.73
CA ASP A 294 9.26 13.55 0.62
C ASP A 294 8.93 14.49 -0.55
N TRP A 295 9.27 15.77 -0.35
CA TRP A 295 9.14 16.74 -1.41
C TRP A 295 10.21 16.51 -2.48
N VAL A 296 9.79 16.44 -3.75
CA VAL A 296 10.68 16.34 -4.92
C VAL A 296 10.44 17.53 -5.85
N ASP A 297 11.50 18.10 -6.41
CA ASP A 297 11.45 19.25 -7.33
C ASP A 297 11.08 18.84 -8.77
#